data_7f59f1e6e76de789fd4a101396ac40d3
#
_entry.id   7f59f1e6e76de789fd4a101396ac40d3
#
_cell.length_a   1.000
_cell.length_b   1.000
_cell.length_c   1.000
_cell.angle_alpha   90.00
_cell.angle_beta   90.00
_cell.angle_gamma   90.00
#
_symmetry.space_group_name_H-M   'P 1'
#
loop_
_entity.id
_entity.type
_entity.pdbx_description
1 polymer ?
#
loop_
_entity_poly.entity_id
_entity_poly.type
_entity_poly.pdbx_seq_one_letter_code
_entity_poly.pdbx_strand_id
1 'polypeptide(L)'
;MASPAIELRGVTKRFATPKGGIYTALRDLTLDVAAGEFCAVVGPTGCGKSTTLALISGLELASAGEVRVEGRPVKGITDGVGYVFQNDAVFPWKTVLENVAAGPRYHGAAGRDARVRAREWITRVGLAGFEDRYPHQLSGGMRKRVGLAQSLINGPRILLMDEPFSALDVQTRTLMENELLSLWSSTSASVVFVTHDLEEAIALADRVVVITAGPGTVKGTYEVDLPRPRNVAEIRFQPRFSQIYEAIWSQLRDEVLVSYERQKHAAAV
;
A
#
# COMPACT_ATOMS: atom_id res chain seq x y z
N MET A 1 -1.20 7.44 25.83
CA MET A 1 -1.54 7.24 24.41
C MET A 1 -0.79 6.00 23.95
N ALA A 2 -1.41 5.09 23.20
CA ALA A 2 -0.70 3.93 22.65
C ALA A 2 0.37 4.43 21.67
N SER A 3 1.54 3.77 21.64
CA SER A 3 2.59 4.10 20.68
C SER A 3 2.09 3.83 19.26
N PRO A 4 2.39 4.69 18.28
CA PRO A 4 2.03 4.44 16.89
C PRO A 4 2.69 3.18 16.36
N ALA A 5 2.02 2.49 15.41
CA ALA A 5 2.59 1.32 14.76
C ALA A 5 3.75 1.69 13.84
N ILE A 6 3.68 2.86 13.23
CA ILE A 6 4.71 3.38 12.30
C ILE A 6 4.97 4.83 12.65
N GLU A 7 6.25 5.23 12.69
CA GLU A 7 6.68 6.61 12.87
C GLU A 7 7.80 6.94 11.88
N LEU A 8 7.63 8.04 11.16
CA LEU A 8 8.67 8.69 10.37
C LEU A 8 8.90 10.08 10.98
N ARG A 9 10.12 10.41 11.36
CA ARG A 9 10.48 11.70 11.99
C ARG A 9 11.57 12.39 11.20
N GLY A 10 11.22 13.48 10.51
CA GLY A 10 12.14 14.30 9.72
C GLY A 10 12.88 13.50 8.65
N VAL A 11 12.21 12.53 8.02
CA VAL A 11 12.84 11.55 7.14
C VAL A 11 13.19 12.19 5.80
N THR A 12 14.46 12.09 5.43
CA THR A 12 14.97 12.47 4.11
C THR A 12 15.56 11.25 3.42
N LYS A 13 15.19 11.03 2.15
CA LYS A 13 15.78 9.98 1.32
C LYS A 13 16.37 10.57 0.05
N ARG A 14 17.64 10.26 -0.18
CA ARG A 14 18.42 10.65 -1.35
C ARG A 14 18.93 9.42 -2.07
N PHE A 15 18.92 9.48 -3.40
CA PHE A 15 19.47 8.46 -4.28
C PHE A 15 20.59 9.07 -5.13
N ALA A 16 21.67 8.32 -5.34
CA ALA A 16 22.67 8.66 -6.33
C ALA A 16 22.07 8.47 -7.74
N THR A 17 22.27 9.44 -8.63
CA THR A 17 21.85 9.29 -10.02
C THR A 17 22.98 8.70 -10.87
N PRO A 18 22.68 8.00 -11.97
CA PRO A 18 23.72 7.43 -12.87
C PRO A 18 24.71 8.46 -13.42
N LYS A 19 24.31 9.75 -13.50
CA LYS A 19 25.13 10.86 -13.96
C LYS A 19 25.96 11.52 -12.83
N GLY A 20 26.07 10.91 -11.65
CA GLY A 20 26.86 11.40 -10.54
C GLY A 20 26.18 12.51 -9.69
N GLY A 21 24.89 12.80 -9.95
CA GLY A 21 24.10 13.74 -9.13
C GLY A 21 23.40 13.07 -7.97
N ILE A 22 22.64 13.86 -7.20
CA ILE A 22 21.79 13.40 -6.10
C ILE A 22 20.33 13.75 -6.41
N TYR A 23 19.46 12.75 -6.39
CA TYR A 23 18.01 12.91 -6.44
C TYR A 23 17.44 12.79 -5.03
N THR A 24 16.71 13.79 -4.56
CA THR A 24 16.00 13.76 -3.28
C THR A 24 14.55 13.35 -3.51
N ALA A 25 14.19 12.15 -3.09
CA ALA A 25 12.82 11.62 -3.22
C ALA A 25 11.91 12.15 -2.11
N LEU A 26 12.39 12.16 -0.87
CA LEU A 26 11.68 12.64 0.31
C LEU A 26 12.54 13.67 1.05
N ARG A 27 11.91 14.70 1.61
CA ARG A 27 12.58 15.74 2.40
C ARG A 27 11.76 16.03 3.65
N ASP A 28 12.39 15.84 4.81
CA ASP A 28 11.81 16.18 6.12
C ASP A 28 10.39 15.63 6.32
N LEU A 29 10.14 14.39 5.84
CA LEU A 29 8.85 13.74 5.93
C LEU A 29 8.60 13.29 7.37
N THR A 30 7.53 13.81 7.97
CA THR A 30 7.06 13.39 9.30
C THR A 30 5.64 12.84 9.16
N LEU A 31 5.47 11.57 9.54
CA LEU A 31 4.22 10.82 9.44
C LEU A 31 4.19 9.77 10.54
N ASP A 32 3.05 9.61 11.19
CA ASP A 32 2.75 8.48 12.08
C ASP A 32 1.54 7.70 11.58
N VAL A 33 1.44 6.43 11.95
CA VAL A 33 0.25 5.59 11.72
C VAL A 33 -0.06 4.86 13.01
N ALA A 34 -1.29 4.99 13.47
CA ALA A 34 -1.74 4.35 14.70
C ALA A 34 -1.86 2.82 14.54
N ALA A 35 -1.85 2.10 15.66
CA ALA A 35 -2.09 0.66 15.63
C ALA A 35 -3.53 0.36 15.16
N GLY A 36 -3.65 -0.52 14.16
CA GLY A 36 -4.93 -0.90 13.54
C GLY A 36 -5.54 0.15 12.62
N GLU A 37 -4.84 1.26 12.33
CA GLU A 37 -5.31 2.31 11.42
C GLU A 37 -5.10 1.90 9.95
N PHE A 38 -6.07 2.26 9.12
CA PHE A 38 -5.92 2.25 7.66
C PHE A 38 -5.58 3.67 7.18
N CYS A 39 -4.31 3.94 6.92
CA CYS A 39 -3.80 5.22 6.46
C CYS A 39 -3.52 5.18 4.96
N ALA A 40 -4.18 6.05 4.18
CA ALA A 40 -3.85 6.23 2.77
C ALA A 40 -2.87 7.38 2.57
N VAL A 41 -1.93 7.22 1.65
CA VAL A 41 -0.97 8.24 1.24
C VAL A 41 -1.19 8.55 -0.23
N VAL A 42 -1.58 9.79 -0.53
CA VAL A 42 -1.87 10.26 -1.89
C VAL A 42 -0.91 11.36 -2.31
N GLY A 43 -0.68 11.46 -3.61
CA GLY A 43 0.19 12.48 -4.17
C GLY A 43 0.51 12.18 -5.63
N PRO A 44 1.08 13.14 -6.38
CA PRO A 44 1.38 12.96 -7.79
C PRO A 44 2.43 11.86 -8.05
N THR A 45 2.53 11.41 -9.28
CA THR A 45 3.53 10.40 -9.69
C THR A 45 4.96 10.93 -9.42
N GLY A 46 5.80 10.07 -8.85
CA GLY A 46 7.20 10.42 -8.55
C GLY A 46 7.40 11.25 -7.28
N CYS A 47 6.37 11.51 -6.47
CA CYS A 47 6.48 12.28 -5.22
C CYS A 47 7.09 11.52 -4.03
N GLY A 48 7.44 10.24 -4.17
CA GLY A 48 8.10 9.46 -3.11
C GLY A 48 7.20 8.49 -2.34
N LYS A 49 5.96 8.23 -2.79
CA LYS A 49 5.02 7.30 -2.13
C LYS A 49 5.61 5.91 -1.93
N SER A 50 6.05 5.25 -3.00
CA SER A 50 6.69 3.92 -2.93
C SER A 50 8.00 3.95 -2.13
N THR A 51 8.73 5.08 -2.17
CA THR A 51 9.92 5.27 -1.32
C THR A 51 9.56 5.27 0.16
N THR A 52 8.43 5.88 0.54
CA THR A 52 7.94 5.84 1.93
C THR A 52 7.67 4.41 2.38
N LEU A 53 7.00 3.60 1.55
CA LEU A 53 6.77 2.18 1.85
C LEU A 53 8.09 1.39 1.94
N ALA A 54 9.04 1.66 1.04
CA ALA A 54 10.35 1.00 1.05
C ALA A 54 11.14 1.31 2.33
N LEU A 55 11.02 2.52 2.87
CA LEU A 55 11.64 2.91 4.15
C LEU A 55 10.99 2.21 5.34
N ILE A 56 9.66 2.08 5.36
CA ILE A 56 8.91 1.40 6.44
C ILE A 56 9.23 -0.11 6.43
N SER A 57 9.30 -0.73 5.25
CA SER A 57 9.64 -2.16 5.12
C SER A 57 11.11 -2.48 5.37
N GLY A 58 11.97 -1.45 5.38
CA GLY A 58 13.43 -1.62 5.50
C GLY A 58 14.12 -2.13 4.24
N LEU A 59 13.42 -2.11 3.08
CA LEU A 59 14.03 -2.33 1.76
C LEU A 59 14.98 -1.19 1.39
N GLU A 60 14.71 0.01 1.92
CA GLU A 60 15.57 1.18 1.83
C GLU A 60 15.79 1.77 3.23
N LEU A 61 16.92 2.43 3.42
CA LEU A 61 17.20 3.14 4.66
C LEU A 61 17.14 4.66 4.44
N ALA A 62 16.72 5.39 5.47
CA ALA A 62 16.69 6.85 5.45
C ALA A 62 18.11 7.43 5.31
N SER A 63 18.24 8.52 4.53
CA SER A 63 19.50 9.26 4.43
C SER A 63 19.69 10.22 5.61
N ALA A 64 18.59 10.68 6.23
CA ALA A 64 18.53 11.45 7.46
C ALA A 64 17.14 11.29 8.11
N GLY A 65 17.01 11.62 9.39
CA GLY A 65 15.81 11.37 10.16
C GLY A 65 15.74 9.94 10.66
N GLU A 66 14.58 9.54 11.18
CA GLU A 66 14.39 8.22 11.78
C GLU A 66 13.07 7.60 11.36
N VAL A 67 13.09 6.29 11.03
CA VAL A 67 11.91 5.47 10.81
C VAL A 67 11.83 4.45 11.93
N ARG A 68 10.66 4.34 12.56
CA ARG A 68 10.37 3.33 13.59
C ARG A 68 9.14 2.54 13.21
N VAL A 69 9.19 1.25 13.46
CA VAL A 69 8.07 0.31 13.35
C VAL A 69 7.89 -0.37 14.70
N GLU A 70 6.68 -0.27 15.27
CA GLU A 70 6.37 -0.76 16.62
C GLU A 70 7.38 -0.27 17.67
N GLY A 71 7.77 1.00 17.58
CA GLY A 71 8.74 1.65 18.48
C GLY A 71 10.20 1.26 18.23
N ARG A 72 10.50 0.35 17.32
CA ARG A 72 11.86 -0.11 16.99
C ARG A 72 12.39 0.62 15.76
N PRO A 73 13.62 1.13 15.78
CA PRO A 73 14.21 1.77 14.61
C PRO A 73 14.44 0.76 13.48
N VAL A 74 14.09 1.15 12.25
CA VAL A 74 14.30 0.35 11.04
C VAL A 74 15.78 0.43 10.64
N LYS A 75 16.46 -0.73 10.64
CA LYS A 75 17.88 -0.88 10.28
C LYS A 75 18.10 -1.90 9.16
N GLY A 76 17.06 -2.42 8.57
CA GLY A 76 17.01 -3.45 7.53
C GLY A 76 15.60 -3.96 7.42
N ILE A 77 15.41 -5.12 6.81
CA ILE A 77 14.09 -5.72 6.60
C ILE A 77 13.33 -5.82 7.93
N THR A 78 12.11 -5.30 7.92
CA THR A 78 11.25 -5.21 9.11
C THR A 78 10.37 -6.46 9.23
N ASP A 79 10.45 -7.14 10.36
CA ASP A 79 9.61 -8.30 10.65
C ASP A 79 8.15 -7.93 10.86
N GLY A 80 7.24 -8.85 10.47
CA GLY A 80 5.80 -8.66 10.65
C GLY A 80 5.17 -7.67 9.68
N VAL A 81 5.89 -7.28 8.63
CA VAL A 81 5.40 -6.44 7.54
C VAL A 81 5.04 -7.31 6.34
N GLY A 82 3.79 -7.19 5.87
CA GLY A 82 3.35 -7.68 4.57
C GLY A 82 3.46 -6.58 3.52
N TYR A 83 3.89 -6.91 2.30
CA TYR A 83 4.00 -5.94 1.22
C TYR A 83 3.23 -6.43 -0.01
N VAL A 84 2.32 -5.60 -0.53
CA VAL A 84 1.62 -5.79 -1.79
C VAL A 84 2.18 -4.79 -2.79
N PHE A 85 2.92 -5.30 -3.78
CA PHE A 85 3.57 -4.47 -4.79
C PHE A 85 2.59 -4.03 -5.89
N GLN A 86 2.90 -2.93 -6.56
CA GLN A 86 2.17 -2.42 -7.71
C GLN A 86 2.09 -3.47 -8.82
N ASN A 87 3.23 -4.08 -9.17
CA ASN A 87 3.29 -5.20 -10.09
C ASN A 87 3.00 -6.51 -9.36
N ASP A 88 2.43 -7.49 -10.07
CA ASP A 88 2.15 -8.79 -9.50
C ASP A 88 3.45 -9.47 -9.04
N ALA A 89 3.65 -9.56 -7.72
CA ALA A 89 4.82 -10.22 -7.11
C ALA A 89 4.62 -11.74 -6.96
N VAL A 90 3.78 -12.33 -7.80
CA VAL A 90 3.58 -13.79 -7.83
C VAL A 90 4.68 -14.47 -8.62
N PHE A 91 5.18 -15.60 -8.12
CA PHE A 91 6.21 -16.38 -8.78
C PHE A 91 5.64 -17.06 -10.03
N PRO A 92 6.05 -16.71 -11.25
CA PRO A 92 5.42 -17.20 -12.47
C PRO A 92 5.60 -18.70 -12.71
N TRP A 93 6.61 -19.32 -12.08
CA TRP A 93 6.92 -20.75 -12.15
C TRP A 93 6.28 -21.59 -11.04
N LYS A 94 5.47 -20.99 -10.18
CA LYS A 94 4.73 -21.65 -9.09
C LYS A 94 3.24 -21.61 -9.37
N THR A 95 2.53 -22.64 -8.93
CA THR A 95 1.06 -22.65 -8.93
C THR A 95 0.50 -21.66 -7.92
N VAL A 96 -0.81 -21.40 -7.96
CA VAL A 96 -1.51 -20.57 -6.95
C VAL A 96 -1.23 -21.09 -5.54
N LEU A 97 -1.40 -22.40 -5.32
CA LEU A 97 -1.15 -23.03 -4.03
C LEU A 97 0.30 -22.84 -3.57
N GLU A 98 1.27 -23.01 -4.46
CA GLU A 98 2.68 -22.86 -4.14
C GLU A 98 3.08 -21.41 -3.89
N ASN A 99 2.46 -20.45 -4.59
CA ASN A 99 2.62 -19.02 -4.36
C ASN A 99 2.16 -18.65 -2.95
N VAL A 100 0.91 -18.99 -2.60
CA VAL A 100 0.33 -18.66 -1.30
C VAL A 100 1.06 -19.39 -0.16
N ALA A 101 1.46 -20.64 -0.36
CA ALA A 101 2.21 -21.41 0.63
C ALA A 101 3.68 -20.97 0.81
N ALA A 102 4.21 -20.11 -0.07
CA ALA A 102 5.63 -19.75 -0.06
C ALA A 102 6.03 -19.04 1.25
N GLY A 103 5.27 -18.04 1.68
CA GLY A 103 5.56 -17.28 2.90
C GLY A 103 5.68 -18.18 4.13
N PRO A 104 4.65 -18.95 4.52
CA PRO A 104 4.72 -19.86 5.64
C PRO A 104 5.90 -20.84 5.56
N ARG A 105 6.23 -21.35 4.37
CA ARG A 105 7.38 -22.24 4.18
C ARG A 105 8.72 -21.56 4.45
N TYR A 106 8.89 -20.31 4.00
CA TYR A 106 10.09 -19.53 4.27
C TYR A 106 10.23 -19.18 5.76
N HIS A 107 9.11 -19.10 6.49
CA HIS A 107 9.09 -18.97 7.95
C HIS A 107 9.18 -20.30 8.71
N GLY A 108 9.54 -21.40 8.04
CA GLY A 108 9.83 -22.70 8.67
C GLY A 108 8.60 -23.58 8.91
N ALA A 109 7.41 -23.24 8.41
CA ALA A 109 6.26 -24.14 8.52
C ALA A 109 6.48 -25.42 7.71
N ALA A 110 6.04 -26.58 8.28
CA ALA A 110 6.03 -27.83 7.57
C ALA A 110 5.26 -27.72 6.25
N GLY A 111 5.76 -28.34 5.18
CA GLY A 111 5.17 -28.19 3.85
C GLY A 111 3.69 -28.59 3.78
N ARG A 112 3.25 -29.56 4.60
CA ARG A 112 1.84 -29.98 4.72
C ARG A 112 0.99 -28.85 5.34
N ASP A 113 1.45 -28.29 6.45
CA ASP A 113 0.72 -27.24 7.20
C ASP A 113 0.64 -25.94 6.39
N ALA A 114 1.73 -25.55 5.72
CA ALA A 114 1.74 -24.42 4.80
C ALA A 114 0.70 -24.59 3.67
N ARG A 115 0.55 -25.79 3.11
CA ARG A 115 -0.45 -26.06 2.07
C ARG A 115 -1.89 -26.04 2.60
N VAL A 116 -2.13 -26.52 3.82
CA VAL A 116 -3.47 -26.45 4.45
C VAL A 116 -3.86 -25.00 4.61
N ARG A 117 -3.03 -24.18 5.25
CA ARG A 117 -3.26 -22.75 5.43
C ARG A 117 -3.44 -22.02 4.09
N ALA A 118 -2.63 -22.39 3.08
CA ALA A 118 -2.75 -21.78 1.75
C ALA A 118 -4.09 -22.06 1.10
N ARG A 119 -4.66 -23.28 1.21
CA ARG A 119 -5.99 -23.61 0.69
C ARG A 119 -7.09 -22.78 1.37
N GLU A 120 -6.99 -22.58 2.68
CA GLU A 120 -7.93 -21.72 3.41
C GLU A 120 -7.90 -20.28 2.88
N TRP A 121 -6.70 -19.71 2.66
CA TRP A 121 -6.55 -18.37 2.11
C TRP A 121 -7.01 -18.26 0.67
N ILE A 122 -6.73 -19.27 -0.17
CA ILE A 122 -7.22 -19.36 -1.56
C ILE A 122 -8.74 -19.34 -1.58
N THR A 123 -9.39 -20.06 -0.66
CA THR A 123 -10.86 -20.02 -0.51
C THR A 123 -11.36 -18.65 -0.07
N ARG A 124 -10.69 -18.01 0.92
CA ARG A 124 -11.05 -16.67 1.43
C ARG A 124 -10.99 -15.60 0.35
N VAL A 125 -10.03 -15.69 -0.57
CA VAL A 125 -9.91 -14.74 -1.69
C VAL A 125 -10.71 -15.19 -2.95
N GLY A 126 -11.62 -16.14 -2.81
CA GLY A 126 -12.52 -16.57 -3.89
C GLY A 126 -11.84 -17.28 -5.06
N LEU A 127 -10.72 -17.97 -4.80
CA LEU A 127 -9.94 -18.71 -5.81
C LEU A 127 -9.98 -20.24 -5.61
N ALA A 128 -10.99 -20.76 -4.88
CA ALA A 128 -11.20 -22.20 -4.75
C ALA A 128 -11.35 -22.86 -6.13
N GLY A 129 -10.63 -23.98 -6.36
CA GLY A 129 -10.58 -24.68 -7.65
C GLY A 129 -9.51 -24.17 -8.62
N PHE A 130 -8.72 -23.14 -8.24
CA PHE A 130 -7.62 -22.61 -9.05
C PHE A 130 -6.24 -22.95 -8.46
N GLU A 131 -6.16 -23.83 -7.47
CA GLU A 131 -4.95 -24.15 -6.69
C GLU A 131 -3.77 -24.57 -7.57
N ASP A 132 -4.03 -25.35 -8.62
CA ASP A 132 -3.03 -25.94 -9.51
C ASP A 132 -2.76 -25.08 -10.77
N ARG A 133 -3.39 -23.90 -10.88
CA ARG A 133 -3.18 -22.97 -11.99
C ARG A 133 -1.90 -22.15 -11.77
N TYR A 134 -1.22 -21.85 -12.88
CA TYR A 134 -0.09 -20.93 -12.92
C TYR A 134 -0.55 -19.49 -13.16
N PRO A 135 0.24 -18.47 -12.76
CA PRO A 135 -0.13 -17.06 -12.91
C PRO A 135 -0.53 -16.63 -14.34
N HIS A 136 0.10 -17.20 -15.36
CA HIS A 136 -0.24 -16.92 -16.77
C HIS A 136 -1.61 -17.45 -17.21
N GLN A 137 -2.22 -18.34 -16.42
CA GLN A 137 -3.56 -18.90 -16.66
C GLN A 137 -4.66 -18.12 -15.92
N LEU A 138 -4.30 -17.02 -15.21
CA LEU A 138 -5.21 -16.23 -14.37
C LEU A 138 -5.47 -14.86 -15.00
N SER A 139 -6.66 -14.31 -14.73
CA SER A 139 -6.93 -12.90 -15.03
C SER A 139 -6.10 -11.97 -14.14
N GLY A 140 -6.02 -10.68 -14.48
CA GLY A 140 -5.32 -9.68 -13.65
C GLY A 140 -5.85 -9.61 -12.22
N GLY A 141 -7.19 -9.56 -12.07
CA GLY A 141 -7.84 -9.58 -10.74
C GLY A 141 -7.54 -10.85 -9.95
N MET A 142 -7.53 -12.04 -10.59
CA MET A 142 -7.16 -13.28 -9.93
C MET A 142 -5.70 -13.27 -9.45
N ARG A 143 -4.76 -12.73 -10.23
CA ARG A 143 -3.36 -12.60 -9.78
C ARG A 143 -3.24 -11.65 -8.58
N LYS A 144 -3.98 -10.55 -8.56
CA LYS A 144 -4.03 -9.64 -7.39
C LYS A 144 -4.54 -10.33 -6.14
N ARG A 145 -5.58 -11.17 -6.25
CA ARG A 145 -6.08 -12.00 -5.15
C ARG A 145 -5.03 -12.99 -4.64
N VAL A 146 -4.25 -13.60 -5.52
CA VAL A 146 -3.11 -14.45 -5.11
C VAL A 146 -2.08 -13.63 -4.33
N GLY A 147 -1.72 -12.43 -4.81
CA GLY A 147 -0.79 -11.53 -4.11
C GLY A 147 -1.29 -11.08 -2.73
N LEU A 148 -2.59 -10.78 -2.60
CA LEU A 148 -3.22 -10.49 -1.31
C LEU A 148 -3.14 -11.69 -0.35
N ALA A 149 -3.53 -12.89 -0.81
CA ALA A 149 -3.45 -14.10 -0.01
C ALA A 149 -2.00 -14.41 0.42
N GLN A 150 -1.03 -14.23 -0.48
CA GLN A 150 0.39 -14.41 -0.22
C GLN A 150 0.92 -13.46 0.86
N SER A 151 0.45 -12.21 0.88
CA SER A 151 0.85 -11.22 1.86
C SER A 151 0.17 -11.43 3.21
N LEU A 152 -1.13 -11.76 3.22
CA LEU A 152 -1.95 -11.87 4.41
C LEU A 152 -1.80 -13.21 5.17
N ILE A 153 -1.43 -14.30 4.50
CA ILE A 153 -1.32 -15.64 5.11
C ILE A 153 -0.34 -15.68 6.29
N ASN A 154 0.65 -14.79 6.29
CA ASN A 154 1.65 -14.72 7.36
C ASN A 154 1.16 -13.93 8.60
N GLY A 155 -0.05 -13.39 8.56
CA GLY A 155 -0.62 -12.58 9.65
C GLY A 155 0.20 -11.33 9.94
N PRO A 156 0.46 -10.47 8.93
CA PRO A 156 1.28 -9.30 9.14
C PRO A 156 0.60 -8.34 10.12
N ARG A 157 1.41 -7.70 10.98
CA ARG A 157 0.93 -6.62 11.87
C ARG A 157 0.83 -5.28 11.13
N ILE A 158 1.63 -5.13 10.08
CA ILE A 158 1.62 -3.96 9.19
C ILE A 158 1.50 -4.46 7.76
N LEU A 159 0.60 -3.85 7.00
CA LEU A 159 0.37 -4.15 5.60
C LEU A 159 0.67 -2.90 4.76
N LEU A 160 1.68 -3.00 3.91
CA LEU A 160 2.08 -1.94 2.98
C LEU A 160 1.54 -2.28 1.60
N MET A 161 0.87 -1.34 0.96
CA MET A 161 0.26 -1.55 -0.36
C MET A 161 0.64 -0.43 -1.31
N ASP A 162 1.31 -0.77 -2.40
CA ASP A 162 1.78 0.17 -3.41
C ASP A 162 0.90 0.08 -4.67
N GLU A 163 -0.06 1.00 -4.81
CA GLU A 163 -1.00 1.09 -5.92
C GLU A 163 -1.60 -0.28 -6.36
N PRO A 164 -2.14 -1.08 -5.43
CA PRO A 164 -2.44 -2.49 -5.70
C PRO A 164 -3.51 -2.70 -6.76
N PHE A 165 -4.34 -1.69 -7.03
CA PHE A 165 -5.49 -1.80 -7.93
C PHE A 165 -5.35 -0.98 -9.22
N SER A 166 -4.24 -0.28 -9.43
CA SER A 166 -4.03 0.67 -10.55
C SER A 166 -4.21 0.04 -11.96
N ALA A 167 -3.94 -1.26 -12.10
CA ALA A 167 -4.04 -1.98 -13.37
C ALA A 167 -5.40 -2.68 -13.60
N LEU A 168 -6.39 -2.47 -12.72
CA LEU A 168 -7.71 -3.09 -12.82
C LEU A 168 -8.73 -2.15 -13.48
N ASP A 169 -9.68 -2.74 -14.21
CA ASP A 169 -10.87 -2.01 -14.65
C ASP A 169 -11.73 -1.58 -13.45
N VAL A 170 -12.60 -0.59 -13.65
CA VAL A 170 -13.37 0.05 -12.56
C VAL A 170 -14.22 -0.96 -11.78
N GLN A 171 -14.89 -1.90 -12.46
CA GLN A 171 -15.79 -2.86 -11.79
C GLN A 171 -15.01 -3.87 -10.96
N THR A 172 -13.95 -4.43 -11.55
CA THR A 172 -13.05 -5.36 -10.85
C THR A 172 -12.38 -4.68 -9.67
N ARG A 173 -11.97 -3.41 -9.82
CA ARG A 173 -11.36 -2.61 -8.76
C ARG A 173 -12.31 -2.47 -7.57
N THR A 174 -13.54 -2.02 -7.79
CA THR A 174 -14.56 -1.85 -6.73
C THR A 174 -14.81 -3.16 -5.96
N LEU A 175 -14.86 -4.30 -6.67
CA LEU A 175 -15.00 -5.61 -6.03
C LEU A 175 -13.79 -5.95 -5.16
N MET A 176 -12.56 -5.70 -5.66
CA MET A 176 -11.32 -5.96 -4.94
C MET A 176 -11.14 -5.06 -3.72
N GLU A 177 -11.58 -3.80 -3.79
CA GLU A 177 -11.58 -2.85 -2.67
C GLU A 177 -12.51 -3.32 -1.54
N ASN A 178 -13.72 -3.76 -1.87
CA ASN A 178 -14.64 -4.36 -0.90
C ASN A 178 -14.08 -5.63 -0.26
N GLU A 179 -13.45 -6.49 -1.07
CA GLU A 179 -12.81 -7.71 -0.60
C GLU A 179 -11.63 -7.40 0.35
N LEU A 180 -10.81 -6.41 -0.01
CA LEU A 180 -9.72 -5.94 0.86
C LEU A 180 -10.25 -5.44 2.21
N LEU A 181 -11.30 -4.61 2.22
CA LEU A 181 -11.92 -4.14 3.47
C LEU A 181 -12.45 -5.29 4.32
N SER A 182 -13.10 -6.28 3.70
CA SER A 182 -13.60 -7.47 4.39
C SER A 182 -12.46 -8.30 5.00
N LEU A 183 -11.39 -8.53 4.26
CA LEU A 183 -10.21 -9.25 4.74
C LEU A 183 -9.51 -8.48 5.84
N TRP A 184 -9.29 -7.18 5.67
CA TRP A 184 -8.62 -6.32 6.66
C TRP A 184 -9.42 -6.22 7.96
N SER A 185 -10.74 -6.05 7.90
CA SER A 185 -11.61 -5.94 9.09
C SER A 185 -11.53 -7.17 10.01
N SER A 186 -11.12 -8.32 9.47
CA SER A 186 -10.89 -9.55 10.24
C SER A 186 -9.50 -9.61 10.88
N THR A 187 -8.66 -8.61 10.66
CA THR A 187 -7.30 -8.50 11.20
C THR A 187 -7.18 -7.27 12.08
N SER A 188 -6.09 -7.16 12.84
CA SER A 188 -5.73 -5.94 13.58
C SER A 188 -4.55 -5.22 12.93
N ALA A 189 -4.27 -5.50 11.66
CA ALA A 189 -3.13 -4.95 10.96
C ALA A 189 -3.30 -3.45 10.71
N SER A 190 -2.24 -2.67 10.96
CA SER A 190 -2.13 -1.29 10.49
C SER A 190 -1.81 -1.29 9.00
N VAL A 191 -2.44 -0.41 8.22
CA VAL A 191 -2.26 -0.36 6.77
C VAL A 191 -1.68 0.97 6.35
N VAL A 192 -0.67 0.94 5.46
CA VAL A 192 -0.25 2.10 4.66
C VAL A 192 -0.55 1.79 3.21
N PHE A 193 -1.53 2.48 2.67
CA PHE A 193 -2.05 2.31 1.33
C PHE A 193 -1.64 3.48 0.45
N VAL A 194 -0.80 3.24 -0.53
CA VAL A 194 -0.37 4.24 -1.50
C VAL A 194 -1.22 4.14 -2.74
N THR A 195 -1.78 5.25 -3.16
CA THR A 195 -2.54 5.37 -4.41
C THR A 195 -2.43 6.78 -5.00
N HIS A 196 -2.72 6.91 -6.29
CA HIS A 196 -2.94 8.19 -6.96
C HIS A 196 -4.44 8.47 -7.14
N ASP A 197 -5.32 7.54 -6.78
CA ASP A 197 -6.76 7.66 -6.86
C ASP A 197 -7.32 8.13 -5.50
N LEU A 198 -7.87 9.35 -5.50
CA LEU A 198 -8.41 9.96 -4.28
C LEU A 198 -9.70 9.28 -3.81
N GLU A 199 -10.50 8.74 -4.74
CA GLU A 199 -11.72 8.01 -4.37
C GLU A 199 -11.39 6.71 -3.66
N GLU A 200 -10.38 5.95 -4.13
CA GLU A 200 -9.85 4.78 -3.42
C GLU A 200 -9.42 5.14 -2.00
N ALA A 201 -8.60 6.19 -1.88
CA ALA A 201 -8.07 6.62 -0.59
C ALA A 201 -9.18 6.92 0.41
N ILE A 202 -10.21 7.68 0.02
CA ILE A 202 -11.34 8.05 0.89
C ILE A 202 -12.23 6.85 1.18
N ALA A 203 -12.50 5.99 0.19
CA ALA A 203 -13.36 4.82 0.38
C ALA A 203 -12.76 3.83 1.38
N LEU A 204 -11.44 3.64 1.37
CA LEU A 204 -10.76 2.61 2.14
C LEU A 204 -10.24 3.09 3.50
N ALA A 205 -9.65 4.29 3.56
CA ALA A 205 -8.85 4.71 4.70
C ALA A 205 -9.64 5.36 5.84
N ASP A 206 -9.07 5.33 7.04
CA ASP A 206 -9.53 6.11 8.20
C ASP A 206 -8.92 7.51 8.17
N ARG A 207 -7.76 7.65 7.51
CA ARG A 207 -7.05 8.91 7.35
C ARG A 207 -6.33 8.96 6.00
N VAL A 208 -6.37 10.13 5.35
CA VAL A 208 -5.67 10.39 4.10
C VAL A 208 -4.57 11.44 4.33
N VAL A 209 -3.36 11.10 3.91
CA VAL A 209 -2.18 11.98 3.96
C VAL A 209 -1.82 12.40 2.55
N VAL A 210 -1.77 13.71 2.31
CA VAL A 210 -1.36 14.30 1.02
C VAL A 210 0.12 14.63 1.07
N ILE A 211 0.89 14.13 0.09
CA ILE A 211 2.30 14.48 -0.08
C ILE A 211 2.51 15.41 -1.26
N THR A 212 3.48 16.35 -1.13
CA THR A 212 3.85 17.32 -2.15
C THR A 212 4.49 16.67 -3.38
N ALA A 213 4.44 17.37 -4.52
CA ALA A 213 5.25 17.02 -5.69
C ALA A 213 6.76 17.09 -5.34
N GLY A 214 7.51 16.02 -5.66
CA GLY A 214 8.90 15.80 -5.26
C GLY A 214 9.81 17.03 -5.10
N PRO A 215 10.66 17.04 -4.04
CA PRO A 215 10.79 16.02 -3.00
C PRO A 215 9.58 15.99 -2.09
N GLY A 216 9.10 14.74 -1.80
CA GLY A 216 7.88 14.55 -1.03
C GLY A 216 8.04 14.96 0.43
N THR A 217 7.08 15.73 0.91
CA THR A 217 6.83 16.02 2.34
C THR A 217 5.33 16.02 2.59
N VAL A 218 4.88 15.91 3.84
CA VAL A 218 3.45 15.97 4.17
C VAL A 218 2.93 17.38 3.92
N LYS A 219 1.90 17.51 3.09
CA LYS A 219 1.20 18.77 2.81
C LYS A 219 -0.03 18.94 3.70
N GLY A 220 -0.75 17.86 3.94
CA GLY A 220 -1.95 17.87 4.76
C GLY A 220 -2.37 16.47 5.18
N THR A 221 -3.16 16.39 6.24
CA THR A 221 -3.71 15.16 6.79
C THR A 221 -5.21 15.36 7.04
N TYR A 222 -6.01 14.38 6.64
CA TYR A 222 -7.47 14.45 6.64
C TYR A 222 -8.05 13.19 7.26
N GLU A 223 -8.85 13.36 8.29
CA GLU A 223 -9.64 12.28 8.88
C GLU A 223 -10.80 11.91 7.95
N VAL A 224 -11.04 10.63 7.79
CA VAL A 224 -12.16 10.09 7.00
C VAL A 224 -13.19 9.53 7.96
N ASP A 225 -14.06 10.40 8.44
CA ASP A 225 -15.13 10.13 9.41
C ASP A 225 -16.37 9.44 8.78
N LEU A 226 -16.13 8.58 7.80
CA LEU A 226 -17.18 7.76 7.21
C LEU A 226 -17.36 6.46 8.02
N PRO A 227 -18.61 6.02 8.26
CA PRO A 227 -18.88 4.84 9.10
C PRO A 227 -18.33 3.55 8.48
N ARG A 228 -18.00 2.59 9.34
CA ARG A 228 -17.67 1.21 8.95
C ARG A 228 -18.79 0.25 9.42
N PRO A 229 -19.08 -0.89 8.75
CA PRO A 229 -18.45 -1.35 7.51
C PRO A 229 -18.82 -0.48 6.30
N ARG A 230 -17.89 -0.33 5.36
CA ARG A 230 -18.11 0.45 4.13
C ARG A 230 -18.38 -0.47 2.95
N ASN A 231 -19.36 -0.09 2.11
CA ASN A 231 -19.53 -0.60 0.76
C ASN A 231 -18.94 0.44 -0.21
N VAL A 232 -17.85 0.11 -0.86
CA VAL A 232 -17.11 1.03 -1.73
C VAL A 232 -17.99 1.56 -2.88
N ALA A 233 -18.88 0.73 -3.43
CA ALA A 233 -19.78 1.16 -4.49
C ALA A 233 -20.80 2.22 -4.04
N GLU A 234 -21.23 2.17 -2.78
CA GLU A 234 -22.29 3.02 -2.23
C GLU A 234 -21.75 4.22 -1.46
N ILE A 235 -20.62 4.07 -0.77
CA ILE A 235 -20.06 5.12 0.09
C ILE A 235 -19.79 6.42 -0.68
N ARG A 236 -19.48 6.31 -1.98
CA ARG A 236 -19.20 7.44 -2.89
C ARG A 236 -20.40 8.36 -3.10
N PHE A 237 -21.62 7.88 -2.86
CA PHE A 237 -22.86 8.67 -2.99
C PHE A 237 -23.24 9.42 -1.70
N GLN A 238 -22.50 9.24 -0.62
CA GLN A 238 -22.74 9.96 0.61
C GLN A 238 -22.27 11.42 0.49
N PRO A 239 -23.06 12.42 0.94
CA PRO A 239 -22.65 13.83 0.88
C PRO A 239 -21.33 14.12 1.60
N ARG A 240 -21.07 13.38 2.69
CA ARG A 240 -19.82 13.52 3.45
C ARG A 240 -18.60 13.10 2.64
N PHE A 241 -18.73 12.08 1.79
CA PHE A 241 -17.65 11.64 0.88
C PHE A 241 -17.22 12.80 -0.05
N SER A 242 -18.18 13.47 -0.68
CA SER A 242 -17.92 14.61 -1.57
C SER A 242 -17.23 15.78 -0.85
N GLN A 243 -17.63 16.07 0.39
CA GLN A 243 -17.00 17.12 1.21
C GLN A 243 -15.53 16.81 1.51
N ILE A 244 -15.24 15.56 1.88
CA ILE A 244 -13.86 15.09 2.13
C ILE A 244 -13.05 15.15 0.83
N TYR A 245 -13.64 14.69 -0.27
CA TYR A 245 -13.01 14.72 -1.59
C TYR A 245 -12.62 16.15 -2.00
N GLU A 246 -13.54 17.10 -1.91
CA GLU A 246 -13.29 18.50 -2.24
C GLU A 246 -12.20 19.13 -1.36
N ALA A 247 -12.21 18.84 -0.06
CA ALA A 247 -11.21 19.34 0.87
C ALA A 247 -9.81 18.84 0.50
N ILE A 248 -9.65 17.55 0.20
CA ILE A 248 -8.37 16.96 -0.16
C ILE A 248 -7.95 17.40 -1.58
N TRP A 249 -8.88 17.41 -2.54
CA TRP A 249 -8.62 17.80 -3.91
C TRP A 249 -8.12 19.24 -4.02
N SER A 250 -8.64 20.15 -3.21
CA SER A 250 -8.20 21.55 -3.19
C SER A 250 -6.69 21.69 -2.94
N GLN A 251 -6.11 20.79 -2.13
CA GLN A 251 -4.69 20.76 -1.82
C GLN A 251 -3.88 19.93 -2.84
N LEU A 252 -4.45 18.81 -3.28
CA LEU A 252 -3.78 17.87 -4.19
C LEU A 252 -3.64 18.46 -5.60
N ARG A 253 -4.65 19.21 -6.07
CA ARG A 253 -4.67 19.81 -7.41
C ARG A 253 -3.41 20.61 -7.72
N ASP A 254 -2.97 21.44 -6.79
CA ASP A 254 -1.81 22.30 -6.99
C ASP A 254 -0.53 21.45 -7.16
N GLU A 255 -0.40 20.38 -6.37
CA GLU A 255 0.73 19.45 -6.47
C GLU A 255 0.74 18.67 -7.80
N VAL A 256 -0.46 18.28 -8.27
CA VAL A 256 -0.61 17.62 -9.58
C VAL A 256 -0.17 18.55 -10.70
N LEU A 257 -0.58 19.81 -10.66
CA LEU A 257 -0.17 20.82 -11.66
C LEU A 257 1.35 21.03 -11.65
N VAL A 258 1.96 21.20 -10.48
CA VAL A 258 3.43 21.34 -10.35
C VAL A 258 4.15 20.12 -10.91
N SER A 259 3.66 18.91 -10.63
CA SER A 259 4.25 17.67 -11.15
C SER A 259 4.15 17.59 -12.68
N TYR A 260 2.99 17.95 -13.23
CA TYR A 260 2.75 17.94 -14.67
C TYR A 260 3.67 18.92 -15.41
N GLU A 261 3.82 20.14 -14.92
CA GLU A 261 4.72 21.13 -15.53
C GLU A 261 6.19 20.67 -15.52
N ARG A 262 6.65 20.07 -14.42
CA ARG A 262 8.00 19.49 -14.32
C ARG A 262 8.23 18.38 -15.34
N GLN A 263 7.26 17.49 -15.53
CA GLN A 263 7.35 16.41 -16.52
C GLN A 263 7.41 16.96 -17.93
N LYS A 264 6.61 17.98 -18.24
CA LYS A 264 6.61 18.65 -19.55
C LYS A 264 7.97 19.28 -19.86
N HIS A 265 8.59 19.96 -18.89
CA HIS A 265 9.92 20.54 -19.07
C HIS A 265 11.01 19.46 -19.22
N ALA A 266 10.94 18.36 -18.47
CA ALA A 266 11.90 17.26 -18.58
C ALA A 266 11.83 16.49 -19.90
N ALA A 267 10.67 16.46 -20.57
CA ALA A 267 10.47 15.83 -21.88
C ALA A 267 10.89 16.73 -23.05
N ALA A 268 11.11 18.02 -22.80
CA ALA A 268 11.51 19.01 -23.83
C ALA A 268 13.04 19.20 -23.92
N VAL A 269 13.82 18.51 -23.10
CA VAL A 269 15.29 18.48 -23.03
C VAL A 269 15.80 17.09 -23.42
#